data_fa10b4485f83c122969771b821f9aeec
#
_entry.id   fa10b4485f83c122969771b821f9aeec
#
_cell.length_a   1.000
_cell.length_b   1.000
_cell.length_c   1.000
_cell.angle_alpha   90.00
_cell.angle_beta   90.00
_cell.angle_gamma   90.00
#
_symmetry.space_group_name_H-M   'P 1'
#
loop_
_entity.id
_entity.type
_entity.pdbx_description
1 polymer ?
#
loop_
_entity_poly.entity_id
_entity_poly.type
_entity_poly.pdbx_seq_one_letter_code
_entity_poly.pdbx_strand_id
1 'polypeptide(L)'
;MRKTIIFIILLFSAVSNGQENSLSDEQMNSSGANKVEFADGDEEIQKLAKLDIENQIPFLLLQGGIDQMISYKDQKFEEKFKIYFFNYGCIAPSEKVESIYNQVIFNYLFAKYGKSWIKEIRKDIPGFKEFKKSH
;
A
#
# COMPACT_ATOMS: atom_id res chain seq x y z
N MET A 1 22.26 -38.85 47.99
CA MET A 1 21.78 -37.46 47.69
C MET A 1 21.33 -37.39 46.23
N ARG A 2 20.04 -37.47 46.02
CA ARG A 2 19.45 -37.32 44.67
C ARG A 2 19.11 -35.86 44.45
N LYS A 3 19.83 -35.18 43.51
CA LYS A 3 19.48 -33.83 43.06
C LYS A 3 18.44 -33.95 41.95
N THR A 4 17.22 -33.61 42.29
CA THR A 4 16.11 -33.51 41.30
C THR A 4 16.28 -32.20 40.55
N ILE A 5 16.63 -32.27 39.27
CA ILE A 5 16.67 -31.11 38.36
C ILE A 5 15.25 -30.95 37.82
N ILE A 6 14.56 -29.90 38.27
CA ILE A 6 13.26 -29.51 37.75
C ILE A 6 13.52 -28.73 36.45
N PHE A 7 13.19 -29.33 35.32
CA PHE A 7 13.20 -28.70 34.01
C PHE A 7 11.90 -27.88 33.88
N ILE A 8 12.00 -26.56 34.09
CA ILE A 8 10.90 -25.64 33.81
C ILE A 8 10.86 -25.43 32.31
N ILE A 9 9.93 -26.11 31.62
CA ILE A 9 9.59 -25.83 30.24
C ILE A 9 8.73 -24.58 30.20
N LEU A 10 9.33 -23.44 29.88
CA LEU A 10 8.62 -22.22 29.53
C LEU A 10 7.96 -22.41 28.16
N LEU A 11 6.69 -22.76 28.19
CA LEU A 11 5.81 -22.70 27.03
C LEU A 11 5.63 -21.23 26.63
N PHE A 12 6.43 -20.79 25.65
CA PHE A 12 6.18 -19.55 24.95
C PHE A 12 4.93 -19.78 24.08
N SER A 13 3.77 -19.42 24.59
CA SER A 13 2.56 -19.29 23.80
C SER A 13 2.76 -18.10 22.86
N ALA A 14 3.16 -18.37 21.62
CA ALA A 14 3.08 -17.40 20.53
C ALA A 14 1.60 -17.14 20.27
N VAL A 15 1.07 -16.09 20.89
CA VAL A 15 -0.21 -15.53 20.50
C VAL A 15 0.01 -14.90 19.13
N SER A 16 -0.26 -15.65 18.09
CA SER A 16 -0.41 -15.08 16.75
C SER A 16 -1.71 -14.26 16.77
N ASN A 17 -1.59 -12.98 17.12
CA ASN A 17 -2.61 -12.02 16.82
C ASN A 17 -2.72 -11.98 15.29
N GLY A 18 -3.77 -12.55 14.74
CA GLY A 18 -4.22 -12.29 13.39
C GLY A 18 -4.64 -10.82 13.34
N GLN A 19 -3.67 -9.93 13.13
CA GLN A 19 -3.95 -8.56 12.78
C GLN A 19 -4.56 -8.60 11.38
N GLU A 20 -5.87 -8.34 11.31
CA GLU A 20 -6.45 -7.82 10.08
C GLU A 20 -5.61 -6.61 9.69
N ASN A 21 -5.06 -6.62 8.48
CA ASN A 21 -4.23 -5.56 7.91
C ASN A 21 -5.07 -4.31 7.55
N SER A 22 -5.98 -3.93 8.42
CA SER A 22 -6.77 -2.71 8.27
C SER A 22 -5.99 -1.54 8.88
N LEU A 23 -5.77 -0.52 8.06
CA LEU A 23 -5.23 0.76 8.54
C LEU A 23 -6.22 1.41 9.49
N SER A 24 -5.71 2.08 10.53
CA SER A 24 -6.55 2.88 11.41
C SER A 24 -7.09 4.12 10.67
N ASP A 25 -8.21 4.67 11.14
CA ASP A 25 -8.76 5.91 10.61
C ASP A 25 -7.75 7.07 10.70
N GLU A 26 -6.95 7.10 11.75
CA GLU A 26 -5.88 8.10 11.91
C GLU A 26 -4.80 7.97 10.84
N GLN A 27 -4.36 6.74 10.53
CA GLN A 27 -3.39 6.49 9.46
C GLN A 27 -3.96 6.91 8.10
N MET A 28 -5.21 6.56 7.82
CA MET A 28 -5.89 6.94 6.58
C MET A 28 -6.01 8.46 6.46
N ASN A 29 -6.50 9.14 7.50
CA ASN A 29 -6.73 10.58 7.49
C ASN A 29 -5.43 11.40 7.43
N SER A 30 -4.35 10.90 8.00
CA SER A 30 -3.04 11.57 7.98
C SER A 30 -2.21 11.27 6.73
N SER A 31 -2.62 10.29 5.91
CA SER A 31 -1.87 9.84 4.74
C SER A 31 -1.71 10.92 3.66
N GLY A 32 -0.64 10.78 2.87
CA GLY A 32 -0.43 11.56 1.66
C GLY A 32 -1.51 11.28 0.62
N ALA A 33 -1.97 10.04 0.51
CA ALA A 33 -3.07 9.66 -0.37
C ALA A 33 -4.34 10.46 -0.10
N ASN A 34 -4.68 10.71 1.16
CA ASN A 34 -5.85 11.50 1.53
C ASN A 34 -5.68 13.01 1.28
N LYS A 35 -4.45 13.50 1.23
CA LYS A 35 -4.12 14.93 1.07
C LYS A 35 -3.80 15.34 -0.36
N VAL A 36 -3.61 14.37 -1.25
CA VAL A 36 -3.09 14.63 -2.59
C VAL A 36 -3.97 15.53 -3.46
N GLU A 37 -5.28 15.57 -3.21
CA GLU A 37 -6.21 16.45 -3.92
C GLU A 37 -5.96 17.95 -3.65
N PHE A 38 -5.32 18.26 -2.51
CA PHE A 38 -4.99 19.64 -2.09
C PHE A 38 -3.54 20.02 -2.42
N ALA A 39 -2.79 19.15 -3.06
CA ALA A 39 -1.38 19.37 -3.37
C ALA A 39 -1.20 20.49 -4.42
N ASP A 40 -0.28 21.40 -4.15
CA ASP A 40 0.10 22.49 -5.05
C ASP A 40 1.28 22.06 -5.94
N GLY A 41 0.96 21.33 -6.99
CA GLY A 41 1.89 20.91 -8.02
C GLY A 41 2.53 19.54 -7.84
N ASP A 42 3.25 19.15 -8.89
CA ASP A 42 3.79 17.79 -9.05
C ASP A 42 4.80 17.40 -7.95
N GLU A 43 5.60 18.35 -7.47
CA GLU A 43 6.59 18.09 -6.42
C GLU A 43 5.95 17.76 -5.08
N GLU A 44 4.85 18.43 -4.74
CA GLU A 44 4.13 18.16 -3.50
C GLU A 44 3.43 16.79 -3.57
N ILE A 45 2.82 16.45 -4.70
CA ILE A 45 2.25 15.12 -4.93
C ILE A 45 3.29 14.02 -4.70
N GLN A 46 4.49 14.19 -5.26
CA GLN A 46 5.59 13.24 -5.07
C GLN A 46 6.06 13.15 -3.61
N LYS A 47 6.10 14.29 -2.90
CA LYS A 47 6.44 14.30 -1.46
C LYS A 47 5.42 13.54 -0.63
N LEU A 48 4.13 13.70 -0.92
CA LEU A 48 3.06 12.98 -0.23
C LEU A 48 3.17 11.46 -0.44
N ALA A 49 3.46 11.02 -1.67
CA ALA A 49 3.71 9.60 -1.94
C ALA A 49 4.94 9.05 -1.19
N LYS A 50 6.03 9.82 -1.13
CA LYS A 50 7.24 9.44 -0.37
C LYS A 50 6.97 9.38 1.12
N LEU A 51 6.18 10.30 1.66
CA LEU A 51 5.77 10.31 3.06
C LEU A 51 5.02 9.01 3.43
N ASP A 52 4.11 8.56 2.57
CA ASP A 52 3.38 7.31 2.81
C ASP A 52 4.29 6.08 2.77
N ILE A 53 5.31 6.08 1.90
CA ILE A 53 6.35 5.04 1.90
C ILE A 53 7.15 5.06 3.21
N GLU A 54 7.58 6.22 3.67
CA GLU A 54 8.33 6.40 4.92
C GLU A 54 7.54 5.96 6.14
N ASN A 55 6.23 6.24 6.14
CA ASN A 55 5.30 5.80 7.19
C ASN A 55 4.89 4.32 7.07
N GLN A 56 5.43 3.57 6.11
CA GLN A 56 5.13 2.17 5.84
C GLN A 56 3.66 1.89 5.48
N ILE A 57 3.00 2.86 4.91
CA ILE A 57 1.63 2.80 4.40
C ILE A 57 1.55 3.25 2.92
N PRO A 58 2.37 2.70 2.01
CA PRO A 58 2.32 3.12 0.61
C PRO A 58 0.98 2.75 -0.02
N PHE A 59 0.39 3.70 -0.74
CA PHE A 59 -0.89 3.51 -1.42
C PHE A 59 -0.72 3.47 -2.94
N LEU A 60 -1.61 2.74 -3.60
CA LEU A 60 -1.88 2.89 -5.02
C LEU A 60 -3.27 3.51 -5.19
N LEU A 61 -3.30 4.70 -5.78
CA LEU A 61 -4.53 5.45 -5.96
C LEU A 61 -5.33 4.87 -7.12
N LEU A 62 -6.59 4.54 -6.86
CA LEU A 62 -7.53 4.07 -7.86
C LEU A 62 -8.32 5.24 -8.41
N GLN A 63 -8.57 5.23 -9.72
CA GLN A 63 -9.45 6.21 -10.34
C GLN A 63 -10.84 6.16 -9.67
N GLY A 64 -11.40 7.32 -9.33
CA GLY A 64 -12.71 7.39 -8.72
C GLY A 64 -13.82 6.84 -9.62
N GLY A 65 -14.87 6.32 -9.02
CA GLY A 65 -16.03 5.75 -9.72
C GLY A 65 -16.82 4.79 -8.85
N ILE A 66 -18.04 4.47 -9.27
CA ILE A 66 -18.97 3.62 -8.52
C ILE A 66 -18.49 2.15 -8.45
N ASP A 67 -17.69 1.70 -9.42
CA ASP A 67 -17.32 0.28 -9.60
C ASP A 67 -15.88 -0.08 -9.15
N GLN A 68 -15.19 0.80 -8.41
CA GLN A 68 -13.83 0.53 -7.95
C GLN A 68 -13.82 -0.38 -6.71
N MET A 69 -14.30 -1.61 -6.89
CA MET A 69 -14.27 -2.60 -5.81
C MET A 69 -12.87 -3.19 -5.66
N ILE A 70 -12.45 -3.34 -4.41
CA ILE A 70 -11.25 -4.12 -4.06
C ILE A 70 -11.63 -5.60 -4.10
N SER A 71 -11.07 -6.33 -5.06
CA SER A 71 -11.31 -7.77 -5.22
C SER A 71 -10.47 -8.61 -4.26
N TYR A 72 -10.80 -9.89 -4.12
CA TYR A 72 -9.96 -10.83 -3.36
C TYR A 72 -8.52 -10.90 -3.91
N LYS A 73 -8.35 -10.79 -5.22
CA LYS A 73 -7.02 -10.75 -5.86
C LYS A 73 -6.24 -9.49 -5.45
N ASP A 74 -6.92 -8.35 -5.35
CA ASP A 74 -6.31 -7.10 -4.90
C ASP A 74 -5.87 -7.21 -3.44
N GLN A 75 -6.69 -7.79 -2.56
CA GLN A 75 -6.33 -8.02 -1.16
C GLN A 75 -5.08 -8.91 -1.03
N LYS A 76 -4.97 -9.96 -1.85
CA LYS A 76 -3.77 -10.80 -1.89
C LYS A 76 -2.54 -10.04 -2.38
N PHE A 77 -2.71 -9.12 -3.31
CA PHE A 77 -1.65 -8.24 -3.78
C PHE A 77 -1.19 -7.29 -2.65
N GLU A 78 -2.11 -6.66 -1.93
CA GLU A 78 -1.82 -5.81 -0.77
C GLU A 78 -1.02 -6.57 0.29
N GLU A 79 -1.47 -7.77 0.67
CA GLU A 79 -0.79 -8.61 1.65
C GLU A 79 0.64 -8.98 1.23
N LYS A 80 0.81 -9.34 -0.05
CA LYS A 80 2.08 -9.82 -0.60
C LYS A 80 3.12 -8.70 -0.75
N PHE A 81 2.69 -7.56 -1.27
CA PHE A 81 3.60 -6.45 -1.61
C PHE A 81 3.58 -5.31 -0.58
N LYS A 82 2.81 -5.46 0.50
CA LYS A 82 2.73 -4.49 1.60
C LYS A 82 2.41 -3.07 1.11
N ILE A 83 1.44 -2.97 0.25
CA ILE A 83 0.83 -1.72 -0.23
C ILE A 83 -0.67 -1.77 0.04
N TYR A 84 -1.34 -0.64 -0.12
CA TYR A 84 -2.78 -0.54 0.04
C TYR A 84 -3.39 0.14 -1.19
N PHE A 85 -4.56 -0.31 -1.63
CA PHE A 85 -5.32 0.42 -2.64
C PHE A 85 -6.15 1.51 -1.97
N PHE A 86 -6.06 2.74 -2.49
CA PHE A 86 -6.84 3.87 -2.00
C PHE A 86 -7.97 4.18 -2.99
N ASN A 87 -9.21 4.04 -2.50
CA ASN A 87 -10.41 4.34 -3.29
C ASN A 87 -11.07 5.62 -2.78
N TYR A 88 -11.14 6.63 -3.64
CA TYR A 88 -11.77 7.91 -3.30
C TYR A 88 -13.31 7.89 -3.39
N GLY A 89 -13.92 6.82 -3.89
CA GLY A 89 -15.34 6.78 -4.16
C GLY A 89 -15.74 7.69 -5.32
N CYS A 90 -16.81 8.47 -5.14
CA CYS A 90 -17.36 9.31 -6.23
C CYS A 90 -16.54 10.59 -6.51
N ILE A 91 -15.73 11.05 -5.56
CA ILE A 91 -14.92 12.27 -5.68
C ILE A 91 -13.44 11.85 -5.62
N ALA A 92 -12.77 11.93 -6.74
CA ALA A 92 -11.35 11.61 -6.85
C ALA A 92 -10.57 12.80 -7.42
N PRO A 93 -9.26 12.89 -7.14
CA PRO A 93 -8.36 13.78 -7.86
C PRO A 93 -8.39 13.52 -9.37
N SER A 94 -7.78 14.39 -10.16
CA SER A 94 -7.64 14.14 -11.59
C SER A 94 -6.71 12.95 -11.84
N GLU A 95 -6.92 12.24 -12.95
CA GLU A 95 -6.06 11.12 -13.36
C GLU A 95 -4.58 11.51 -13.43
N LYS A 96 -4.27 12.77 -13.79
CA LYS A 96 -2.90 13.30 -13.78
C LYS A 96 -2.30 13.26 -12.38
N VAL A 97 -3.03 13.75 -11.38
CA VAL A 97 -2.58 13.76 -9.97
C VAL A 97 -2.35 12.35 -9.45
N GLU A 98 -3.31 11.46 -9.70
CA GLU A 98 -3.21 10.05 -9.32
C GLU A 98 -2.00 9.37 -9.99
N SER A 99 -1.78 9.64 -11.28
CA SER A 99 -0.65 9.08 -12.04
C SER A 99 0.70 9.52 -11.48
N ILE A 100 0.86 10.80 -11.11
CA ILE A 100 2.11 11.33 -10.53
C ILE A 100 2.41 10.66 -9.19
N TYR A 101 1.41 10.55 -8.31
CA TYR A 101 1.54 9.84 -7.05
C TYR A 101 1.91 8.36 -7.27
N ASN A 102 1.15 7.67 -8.11
CA ASN A 102 1.34 6.25 -8.40
C ASN A 102 2.72 5.94 -9.02
N GLN A 103 3.28 6.84 -9.84
CA GLN A 103 4.64 6.66 -10.38
C GLN A 103 5.69 6.51 -9.27
N VAL A 104 5.58 7.27 -8.19
CA VAL A 104 6.49 7.14 -7.04
C VAL A 104 6.35 5.75 -6.40
N ILE A 105 5.13 5.28 -6.24
CA ILE A 105 4.86 3.96 -5.66
C ILE A 105 5.30 2.82 -6.58
N PHE A 106 5.09 2.93 -7.90
CA PHE A 106 5.57 1.95 -8.86
C PHE A 106 7.10 1.85 -8.84
N ASN A 107 7.81 2.96 -8.77
CA ASN A 107 9.26 2.98 -8.63
C ASN A 107 9.73 2.34 -7.33
N TYR A 108 9.03 2.59 -6.22
CA TYR A 108 9.28 1.93 -4.94
C TYR A 108 9.08 0.41 -5.03
N LEU A 109 7.97 -0.05 -5.60
CA LEU A 109 7.70 -1.47 -5.80
C LEU A 109 8.75 -2.12 -6.70
N PHE A 110 9.17 -1.45 -7.76
CA PHE A 110 10.19 -1.95 -8.67
C PHE A 110 11.55 -2.07 -7.99
N ALA A 111 11.96 -1.08 -7.21
CA ALA A 111 13.20 -1.10 -6.44
C ALA A 111 13.20 -2.22 -5.40
N LYS A 112 12.05 -2.47 -4.75
CA LYS A 112 11.94 -3.44 -3.66
C LYS A 112 11.72 -4.88 -4.14
N TYR A 113 10.91 -5.09 -5.18
CA TYR A 113 10.43 -6.41 -5.62
C TYR A 113 10.77 -6.75 -7.08
N GLY A 114 11.48 -5.88 -7.80
CA GLY A 114 11.80 -6.08 -9.22
C GLY A 114 10.55 -6.08 -10.09
N LYS A 115 10.45 -7.01 -11.04
CA LYS A 115 9.33 -7.11 -12.01
C LYS A 115 8.19 -8.03 -11.58
N SER A 116 8.31 -8.70 -10.44
CA SER A 116 7.36 -9.76 -10.04
C SER A 116 5.92 -9.25 -9.88
N TRP A 117 5.75 -8.06 -9.31
CA TRP A 117 4.45 -7.46 -9.06
C TRP A 117 3.69 -6.99 -10.31
N ILE A 118 4.41 -6.68 -11.41
CA ILE A 118 3.84 -6.11 -12.65
C ILE A 118 2.78 -7.03 -13.27
N LYS A 119 2.96 -8.35 -13.13
CA LYS A 119 2.01 -9.34 -13.67
C LYS A 119 0.80 -9.58 -12.77
N GLU A 120 0.92 -9.26 -11.50
CA GLU A 120 -0.08 -9.55 -10.48
C GLU A 120 -1.02 -8.37 -10.21
N ILE A 121 -0.54 -7.14 -10.44
CA ILE A 121 -1.29 -5.91 -10.21
C ILE A 121 -2.49 -5.78 -11.15
N ARG A 122 -3.57 -5.15 -10.67
CA ARG A 122 -4.68 -4.73 -11.53
C ARG A 122 -4.21 -3.71 -12.57
N LYS A 123 -4.84 -3.70 -13.75
CA LYS A 123 -4.31 -2.95 -14.90
C LYS A 123 -4.91 -1.56 -15.09
N ASP A 124 -5.94 -1.25 -14.31
CA ASP A 124 -6.73 -0.02 -14.40
C ASP A 124 -6.22 1.12 -13.48
N ILE A 125 -5.02 0.96 -12.91
CA ILE A 125 -4.41 1.96 -12.05
C ILE A 125 -3.86 3.11 -12.89
N PRO A 126 -4.20 4.37 -12.57
CA PRO A 126 -3.67 5.55 -13.25
C PRO A 126 -2.13 5.55 -13.30
N GLY A 127 -1.58 5.77 -14.50
CA GLY A 127 -0.13 5.79 -14.74
C GLY A 127 0.53 4.41 -14.93
N PHE A 128 -0.16 3.30 -14.69
CA PHE A 128 0.45 1.97 -14.80
C PHE A 128 0.83 1.58 -16.23
N LYS A 129 0.01 1.96 -17.20
CA LYS A 129 0.28 1.67 -18.62
C LYS A 129 1.57 2.33 -19.10
N GLU A 130 1.80 3.57 -18.70
CA GLU A 130 3.00 4.35 -19.00
C GLU A 130 4.22 3.76 -18.30
N PHE A 131 4.11 3.45 -17.03
CA PHE A 131 5.18 2.79 -16.27
C PHE A 131 5.61 1.48 -16.92
N LYS A 132 4.65 0.64 -17.32
CA LYS A 132 4.93 -0.66 -17.94
C LYS A 132 5.64 -0.54 -19.31
N LYS A 133 5.43 0.54 -20.05
CA LYS A 133 6.11 0.76 -21.33
C LYS A 133 7.58 1.14 -21.18
N SER A 134 7.94 1.74 -20.03
CA SER A 134 9.31 2.20 -19.75
C SER A 134 10.17 1.17 -19.02
N HIS A 135 9.61 0.04 -18.58
CA HIS A 135 10.27 -1.03 -17.82
C HIS A 135 9.99 -2.42 -18.39
#